data_ee8e4a82860cbf6a493aa1b2c3ae2727
#
_entry.id   ee8e4a82860cbf6a493aa1b2c3ae2727
#
_cell.length_a   1.000
_cell.length_b   1.000
_cell.length_c   1.000
_cell.angle_alpha   90.00
_cell.angle_beta   90.00
_cell.angle_gamma   90.00
#
_symmetry.space_group_name_H-M   'P 1'
#
loop_
_entity.id
_entity.type
_entity.pdbx_description
1 polymer ?
#
loop_
_entity_poly.entity_id
_entity_poly.type
_entity_poly.pdbx_seq_one_letter_code
_entity_poly.pdbx_strand_id
1 'polypeptide(L)'
;MKSGKSRKAFENVRHQIGFCGIWCGSCIVGNGTLRELTLKYRELITVYSVEEWGPKDSDYKELLKGLESIENMPLCSGCLRGGGRENCEMRSCAGRKRITGCYTCRDVAVCEHPEPLQHMRSGAIKAGLFVTTEDSDGQQLIKNWTAKLRTGWPACVLFAND
;
A
#
# COMPACT_ATOMS: atom_id res chain seq x y z
N MET A 1 -1.35 26.07 12.68
CA MET A 1 -0.47 25.58 11.61
C MET A 1 -0.69 24.07 11.46
N LYS A 2 -1.36 23.62 10.40
CA LYS A 2 -1.48 22.19 10.12
C LYS A 2 -0.11 21.72 9.65
N SER A 3 0.56 20.88 10.44
CA SER A 3 1.80 20.18 10.05
C SER A 3 1.51 19.46 8.72
N GLY A 4 2.02 20.02 7.64
CA GLY A 4 1.89 19.42 6.32
C GLY A 4 2.65 18.10 6.35
N LYS A 5 1.90 16.99 6.47
CA LYS A 5 2.50 15.65 6.33
C LYS A 5 3.14 15.59 4.95
N SER A 6 4.42 15.20 4.92
CA SER A 6 5.15 15.00 3.68
C SER A 6 4.34 14.18 2.68
N ARG A 7 4.34 14.61 1.42
CA ARG A 7 3.70 13.90 0.31
C ARG A 7 4.64 12.90 -0.37
N LYS A 8 5.90 12.86 0.05
CA LYS A 8 6.88 11.92 -0.50
C LYS A 8 6.64 10.51 0.00
N ALA A 9 6.81 9.57 -0.89
CA ALA A 9 6.71 8.15 -0.57
C ALA A 9 7.71 7.76 0.52
N PHE A 10 7.32 6.81 1.37
CA PHE A 10 8.09 6.23 2.47
C PHE A 10 8.51 7.18 3.61
N GLU A 11 8.11 8.44 3.61
CA GLU A 11 8.46 9.36 4.71
C GLU A 11 7.60 9.17 5.97
N ASN A 12 6.33 8.77 5.77
CA ASN A 12 5.37 8.60 6.86
C ASN A 12 4.80 7.18 6.93
N VAL A 13 5.60 6.21 6.54
CA VAL A 13 5.20 4.80 6.54
C VAL A 13 5.03 4.28 7.96
N ARG A 14 3.97 3.51 8.17
CA ARG A 14 3.74 2.86 9.45
C ARG A 14 4.49 1.54 9.54
N HIS A 15 5.23 1.36 10.63
CA HIS A 15 5.92 0.11 10.96
C HIS A 15 4.92 -0.90 11.52
N GLN A 16 4.10 -1.45 10.64
CA GLN A 16 3.02 -2.36 11.01
C GLN A 16 2.91 -3.50 10.00
N ILE A 17 2.85 -4.71 10.51
CA ILE A 17 2.54 -5.92 9.72
C ILE A 17 1.05 -6.21 9.95
N GLY A 18 0.32 -6.36 8.85
CA GLY A 18 -1.11 -6.62 8.89
C GLY A 18 -1.46 -8.06 9.23
N PHE A 19 -2.74 -8.34 9.48
CA PHE A 19 -3.23 -9.69 9.77
C PHE A 19 -2.85 -10.72 8.71
N CYS A 20 -2.80 -10.35 7.43
CA CYS A 20 -2.39 -11.22 6.33
C CYS A 20 -0.87 -11.40 6.19
N GLY A 21 -0.06 -10.80 7.07
CA GLY A 21 1.40 -10.86 7.03
C GLY A 21 2.05 -9.84 6.08
N ILE A 22 1.28 -8.93 5.47
CA ILE A 22 1.82 -7.87 4.62
C ILE A 22 2.23 -6.68 5.50
N TRP A 23 3.43 -6.17 5.25
CA TRP A 23 3.88 -4.93 5.85
C TRP A 23 3.17 -3.72 5.22
N CYS A 24 2.68 -2.80 6.05
CA CYS A 24 1.98 -1.59 5.57
C CYS A 24 2.85 -0.72 4.65
N GLY A 25 4.16 -0.76 4.78
CA GLY A 25 5.09 -0.08 3.90
C GLY A 25 5.16 -0.64 2.47
N SER A 26 4.65 -1.84 2.22
CA SER A 26 4.49 -2.40 0.88
C SER A 26 3.16 -2.04 0.21
N CYS A 27 2.28 -1.34 0.90
CA CYS A 27 0.98 -0.93 0.39
C CYS A 27 1.05 0.48 -0.21
N ILE A 28 0.65 0.65 -1.45
CA ILE A 28 0.71 1.95 -2.17
C ILE A 28 -0.02 3.09 -1.46
N VAL A 29 -1.10 2.78 -0.73
CA VAL A 29 -1.84 3.75 0.08
C VAL A 29 -1.14 4.00 1.41
N GLY A 30 -0.59 2.94 2.02
CA GLY A 30 0.10 3.01 3.31
C GLY A 30 1.47 3.69 3.23
N ASN A 31 2.21 3.46 2.15
CA ASN A 31 3.55 4.01 1.95
C ASN A 31 3.58 5.38 1.26
N GLY A 32 2.45 5.86 0.74
CA GLY A 32 2.32 7.16 0.09
C GLY A 32 2.73 7.18 -1.39
N THR A 33 3.08 6.05 -2.01
CA THR A 33 3.49 6.01 -3.42
C THR A 33 2.36 6.42 -4.35
N LEU A 34 1.11 6.04 -4.05
CA LEU A 34 -0.05 6.48 -4.82
C LEU A 34 -0.15 8.00 -4.86
N ARG A 35 -0.01 8.65 -3.72
CA ARG A 35 -0.08 10.13 -3.61
C ARG A 35 1.04 10.82 -4.37
N GLU A 36 2.27 10.34 -4.23
CA GLU A 36 3.43 10.93 -4.90
C GLU A 36 3.32 10.79 -6.43
N LEU A 37 2.94 9.62 -6.94
CA LEU A 37 2.74 9.42 -8.38
C LEU A 37 1.61 10.29 -8.93
N THR A 38 0.51 10.38 -8.20
CA THR A 38 -0.63 11.22 -8.60
C THR A 38 -0.23 12.69 -8.67
N LEU A 39 0.52 13.19 -7.68
CA LEU A 39 1.05 14.54 -7.71
C LEU A 39 1.91 14.78 -8.95
N LYS A 40 2.89 13.91 -9.20
CA LYS A 40 3.79 14.03 -10.36
C LYS A 40 3.02 13.97 -11.67
N TYR A 41 2.04 13.09 -11.78
CA TYR A 41 1.23 12.97 -13.00
C TYR A 41 0.37 14.23 -13.23
N ARG A 42 -0.24 14.76 -12.18
CA ARG A 42 -0.99 16.03 -12.25
C ARG A 42 -0.11 17.21 -12.66
N GLU A 43 1.10 17.28 -12.09
CA GLU A 43 2.08 18.30 -12.47
C GLU A 43 2.46 18.21 -13.95
N LEU A 44 2.69 17.01 -14.49
CA LEU A 44 3.00 16.81 -15.91
C LEU A 44 1.85 17.26 -16.81
N ILE A 45 0.61 16.89 -16.52
CA ILE A 45 -0.57 17.32 -17.27
C ILE A 45 -0.63 18.85 -17.34
N THR A 46 -0.39 19.51 -16.21
CA THR A 46 -0.48 20.98 -16.10
C THR A 46 0.69 21.68 -16.80
N VAL A 47 1.93 21.26 -16.52
CA VAL A 47 3.15 21.91 -17.05
C VAL A 47 3.25 21.78 -18.57
N TYR A 48 2.83 20.63 -19.11
CA TYR A 48 2.88 20.39 -20.55
C TYR A 48 1.58 20.78 -21.27
N SER A 49 0.62 21.43 -20.60
CA SER A 49 -0.65 21.86 -21.17
C SER A 49 -1.32 20.73 -21.99
N VAL A 50 -1.40 19.52 -21.42
CA VAL A 50 -1.89 18.33 -22.15
C VAL A 50 -3.32 18.54 -22.67
N GLU A 51 -4.12 19.37 -22.05
CA GLU A 51 -5.45 19.77 -22.48
C GLU A 51 -5.45 20.36 -23.90
N GLU A 52 -4.38 21.08 -24.29
CA GLU A 52 -4.30 21.75 -25.59
C GLU A 52 -4.04 20.79 -26.75
N TRP A 53 -3.26 19.74 -26.55
CA TRP A 53 -2.81 18.83 -27.61
C TRP A 53 -3.16 17.37 -27.40
N GLY A 54 -3.57 16.98 -26.20
CA GLY A 54 -3.95 15.61 -25.85
C GLY A 54 -5.31 15.19 -26.44
N PRO A 55 -5.79 13.98 -26.07
CA PRO A 55 -7.10 13.48 -26.49
C PRO A 55 -8.23 14.45 -26.15
N LYS A 56 -9.11 14.73 -27.13
CA LYS A 56 -10.19 15.72 -26.99
C LYS A 56 -11.49 15.14 -26.43
N ASP A 57 -11.58 13.85 -26.25
CA ASP A 57 -12.68 13.11 -25.62
C ASP A 57 -12.61 13.04 -24.10
N SER A 58 -11.56 13.65 -23.52
CA SER A 58 -11.31 13.66 -22.07
C SER A 58 -11.66 15.01 -21.46
N ASP A 59 -12.36 15.01 -20.32
CA ASP A 59 -12.55 16.20 -19.47
C ASP A 59 -11.35 16.36 -18.55
N TYR A 60 -10.38 17.18 -18.95
CA TYR A 60 -9.18 17.43 -18.18
C TYR A 60 -9.44 18.15 -16.85
N LYS A 61 -10.50 18.96 -16.77
CA LYS A 61 -10.86 19.65 -15.51
C LYS A 61 -11.32 18.64 -14.46
N GLU A 62 -12.20 17.73 -14.83
CA GLU A 62 -12.64 16.67 -13.92
C GLU A 62 -11.51 15.67 -13.61
N LEU A 63 -10.65 15.35 -14.59
CA LEU A 63 -9.46 14.55 -14.37
C LEU A 63 -8.53 15.18 -13.31
N LEU A 64 -8.16 16.43 -13.47
CA LEU A 64 -7.29 17.14 -12.53
C LEU A 64 -7.88 17.22 -11.13
N LYS A 65 -9.20 17.46 -11.01
CA LYS A 65 -9.91 17.43 -9.74
C LYS A 65 -9.89 16.05 -9.08
N GLY A 66 -10.07 15.00 -9.87
CA GLY A 66 -9.94 13.61 -9.38
C GLY A 66 -8.54 13.30 -8.85
N LEU A 67 -7.51 13.69 -9.61
CA LEU A 67 -6.11 13.52 -9.22
C LEU A 67 -5.78 14.32 -7.94
N GLU A 68 -6.28 15.55 -7.81
CA GLU A 68 -6.13 16.35 -6.58
C GLU A 68 -6.76 15.67 -5.37
N SER A 69 -7.91 15.04 -5.54
CA SER A 69 -8.56 14.28 -4.46
C SER A 69 -7.71 13.10 -4.00
N ILE A 70 -7.12 12.34 -4.93
CA ILE A 70 -6.23 11.22 -4.62
C ILE A 70 -4.93 11.71 -3.96
N GLU A 71 -4.32 12.78 -4.47
CA GLU A 71 -3.12 13.39 -3.91
C GLU A 71 -3.31 13.80 -2.44
N ASN A 72 -4.50 14.26 -2.10
CA ASN A 72 -4.85 14.72 -0.75
C ASN A 72 -5.40 13.61 0.15
N MET A 73 -5.54 12.38 -0.31
CA MET A 73 -5.96 11.26 0.52
C MET A 73 -5.07 11.10 1.76
N PRO A 74 -5.65 10.82 2.94
CA PRO A 74 -4.85 10.50 4.11
C PRO A 74 -4.11 9.18 3.91
N LEU A 75 -2.91 9.06 4.46
CA LEU A 75 -2.22 7.76 4.54
C LEU A 75 -3.03 6.79 5.40
N CYS A 76 -3.10 5.53 4.97
CA CYS A 76 -3.79 4.49 5.71
C CYS A 76 -3.21 4.34 7.12
N SER A 77 -4.08 4.23 8.12
CA SER A 77 -3.68 4.03 9.52
C SER A 77 -3.10 2.63 9.81
N GLY A 78 -3.23 1.72 8.85
CA GLY A 78 -2.86 0.31 8.99
C GLY A 78 -4.00 -0.56 9.55
N CYS A 79 -4.05 -1.83 9.15
CA CYS A 79 -5.19 -2.70 9.45
C CYS A 79 -5.34 -3.04 10.94
N LEU A 80 -4.27 -3.00 11.73
CA LEU A 80 -4.32 -3.17 13.19
C LEU A 80 -4.92 -1.95 13.91
N ARG A 81 -5.09 -0.83 13.21
CA ARG A 81 -5.67 0.42 13.73
C ARG A 81 -6.95 0.82 12.99
N GLY A 82 -7.66 -0.16 12.44
CA GLY A 82 -8.91 0.06 11.74
C GLY A 82 -8.78 0.58 10.30
N GLY A 83 -7.56 0.77 9.78
CA GLY A 83 -7.34 1.12 8.38
C GLY A 83 -7.42 -0.09 7.44
N GLY A 84 -7.11 0.15 6.15
CA GLY A 84 -7.18 -0.86 5.10
C GLY A 84 -8.61 -1.05 4.57
N ARG A 85 -8.86 -2.22 3.97
CA ARG A 85 -10.19 -2.54 3.42
C ARG A 85 -11.23 -2.62 4.55
N GLU A 86 -12.37 -1.98 4.37
CA GLU A 86 -13.45 -1.95 5.36
C GLU A 86 -13.95 -3.37 5.66
N ASN A 87 -14.23 -4.15 4.62
CA ASN A 87 -14.71 -5.55 4.72
C ASN A 87 -13.57 -6.55 4.45
N CYS A 88 -12.51 -6.51 5.27
CA CYS A 88 -11.40 -7.43 5.12
C CYS A 88 -11.70 -8.77 5.79
N GLU A 89 -11.94 -9.81 5.00
CA GLU A 89 -12.25 -11.17 5.46
C GLU A 89 -11.14 -11.75 6.34
N MET A 90 -9.86 -11.53 6.00
CA MET A 90 -8.72 -11.97 6.80
C MET A 90 -8.71 -11.33 8.18
N ARG A 91 -9.02 -10.03 8.28
CA ARG A 91 -9.12 -9.33 9.57
C ARG A 91 -10.26 -9.88 10.40
N SER A 92 -11.42 -10.08 9.79
CA SER A 92 -12.61 -10.64 10.46
C SER A 92 -12.37 -12.07 10.93
N CYS A 93 -11.74 -12.90 10.11
CA CYS A 93 -11.37 -14.27 10.44
C CYS A 93 -10.35 -14.31 11.59
N ALA A 94 -9.28 -13.52 11.50
CA ALA A 94 -8.27 -13.42 12.56
C ALA A 94 -8.89 -12.98 13.90
N GLY A 95 -9.81 -12.01 13.87
CA GLY A 95 -10.55 -11.58 15.05
C GLY A 95 -11.40 -12.69 15.66
N ARG A 96 -12.15 -13.45 14.85
CA ARG A 96 -12.94 -14.61 15.33
C ARG A 96 -12.06 -15.70 15.96
N LYS A 97 -10.91 -15.97 15.33
CA LYS A 97 -9.94 -16.97 15.81
C LYS A 97 -9.06 -16.46 16.96
N ARG A 98 -9.15 -15.18 17.30
CA ARG A 98 -8.34 -14.51 18.34
C ARG A 98 -6.83 -14.69 18.13
N ILE A 99 -6.39 -14.61 16.86
CA ILE A 99 -4.97 -14.70 16.48
C ILE A 99 -4.43 -13.32 16.09
N THR A 100 -3.13 -13.13 16.26
CA THR A 100 -2.44 -11.88 15.93
C THR A 100 -2.22 -11.68 14.44
N GLY A 101 -2.25 -12.75 13.67
CA GLY A 101 -2.13 -12.73 12.23
C GLY A 101 -2.29 -14.10 11.62
N CYS A 102 -2.53 -14.15 10.29
CA CYS A 102 -2.73 -15.40 9.56
C CYS A 102 -1.47 -16.30 9.57
N TYR A 103 -0.30 -15.75 9.84
CA TYR A 103 0.95 -16.51 9.96
C TYR A 103 0.99 -17.39 11.22
N THR A 104 0.20 -17.08 12.26
CA THR A 104 0.06 -17.90 13.46
C THR A 104 -1.14 -18.84 13.40
N CYS A 105 -1.88 -18.85 12.28
CA CYS A 105 -3.08 -19.67 12.14
C CYS A 105 -2.73 -21.15 11.95
N ARG A 106 -3.22 -22.01 12.84
CA ARG A 106 -3.04 -23.48 12.73
C ARG A 106 -3.72 -24.07 11.51
N ASP A 107 -4.79 -23.43 11.05
CA ASP A 107 -5.60 -23.91 9.91
C ASP A 107 -5.18 -23.24 8.58
N VAL A 108 -3.98 -22.66 8.50
CA VAL A 108 -3.54 -21.92 7.30
C VAL A 108 -3.53 -22.79 6.04
N ALA A 109 -3.26 -24.08 6.18
CA ALA A 109 -3.22 -25.04 5.06
C ALA A 109 -4.62 -25.33 4.48
N VAL A 110 -5.68 -25.17 5.28
CA VAL A 110 -7.09 -25.37 4.91
C VAL A 110 -7.89 -24.08 5.06
N CYS A 111 -7.26 -22.96 4.79
CA CYS A 111 -7.85 -21.64 4.97
C CYS A 111 -9.12 -21.47 4.13
N GLU A 112 -10.20 -21.03 4.77
CA GLU A 112 -11.48 -20.72 4.11
C GLU A 112 -11.41 -19.48 3.18
N HIS A 113 -10.29 -18.72 3.22
CA HIS A 113 -10.02 -17.54 2.39
C HIS A 113 -8.71 -17.67 1.59
N PRO A 114 -8.48 -18.76 0.83
CA PRO A 114 -7.17 -18.99 0.18
C PRO A 114 -6.87 -17.96 -0.93
N GLU A 115 -7.84 -17.65 -1.77
CA GLU A 115 -7.66 -16.73 -2.91
C GLU A 115 -7.41 -15.28 -2.48
N PRO A 116 -8.25 -14.64 -1.63
CA PRO A 116 -7.97 -13.30 -1.13
C PRO A 116 -6.63 -13.21 -0.41
N LEU A 117 -6.26 -14.22 0.38
CA LEU A 117 -4.98 -14.27 1.07
C LEU A 117 -3.82 -14.36 0.10
N GLN A 118 -3.91 -15.22 -0.92
CA GLN A 118 -2.88 -15.36 -1.95
C GLN A 118 -2.71 -14.08 -2.77
N HIS A 119 -3.80 -13.46 -3.19
CA HIS A 119 -3.77 -12.19 -3.92
C HIS A 119 -3.12 -11.07 -3.09
N MET A 120 -3.47 -10.94 -1.83
CA MET A 120 -2.87 -9.95 -0.92
C MET A 120 -1.38 -10.18 -0.68
N ARG A 121 -0.91 -11.44 -0.71
CA ARG A 121 0.48 -11.84 -0.45
C ARG A 121 1.36 -11.84 -1.69
N SER A 122 0.80 -12.06 -2.88
CA SER A 122 1.57 -12.27 -4.11
C SER A 122 2.54 -11.13 -4.41
N GLY A 123 2.10 -9.89 -4.34
CA GLY A 123 2.95 -8.72 -4.53
C GLY A 123 4.05 -8.60 -3.48
N ALA A 124 3.74 -8.85 -2.21
CA ALA A 124 4.72 -8.82 -1.13
C ALA A 124 5.75 -9.95 -1.26
N ILE A 125 5.33 -11.14 -1.71
CA ILE A 125 6.22 -12.28 -2.00
C ILE A 125 7.14 -11.94 -3.17
N LYS A 126 6.61 -11.45 -4.30
CA LYS A 126 7.41 -11.03 -5.47
C LYS A 126 8.45 -9.97 -5.10
N ALA A 127 8.08 -9.02 -4.24
CA ALA A 127 8.98 -8.01 -3.74
C ALA A 127 9.98 -8.51 -2.67
N GLY A 128 9.88 -9.76 -2.22
CA GLY A 128 10.68 -10.32 -1.13
C GLY A 128 10.36 -9.70 0.24
N LEU A 129 9.13 -9.25 0.44
CA LEU A 129 8.70 -8.47 1.61
C LEU A 129 7.77 -9.26 2.55
N PHE A 130 7.55 -10.52 2.26
CA PHE A 130 6.63 -11.33 3.04
C PHE A 130 7.31 -11.94 4.28
N VAL A 131 6.74 -11.70 5.45
CA VAL A 131 7.18 -12.30 6.72
C VAL A 131 6.33 -13.52 7.03
N THR A 132 6.97 -14.67 7.16
CA THR A 132 6.31 -15.95 7.48
C THR A 132 6.72 -16.55 8.81
N THR A 133 7.71 -15.97 9.54
CA THR A 133 8.28 -16.60 10.73
C THR A 133 8.17 -15.73 11.97
N GLU A 134 7.86 -16.38 13.10
CA GLU A 134 7.77 -15.76 14.42
C GLU A 134 9.13 -15.28 14.96
N ASP A 135 10.23 -15.88 14.47
CA ASP A 135 11.60 -15.68 14.98
C ASP A 135 12.36 -14.50 14.33
N SER A 136 11.71 -13.73 13.45
CA SER A 136 12.36 -12.62 12.77
C SER A 136 12.33 -11.36 13.62
N ASP A 137 13.47 -10.67 13.78
CA ASP A 137 13.47 -9.29 14.29
C ASP A 137 12.69 -8.38 13.32
N GLY A 138 11.41 -8.17 13.64
CA GLY A 138 10.48 -7.41 12.82
C GLY A 138 10.95 -5.97 12.57
N GLN A 139 11.68 -5.35 13.51
CA GLN A 139 12.20 -3.99 13.36
C GLN A 139 13.35 -3.94 12.34
N GLN A 140 14.25 -4.90 12.38
CA GLN A 140 15.36 -4.97 11.43
C GLN A 140 14.87 -5.31 10.02
N LEU A 141 13.91 -6.22 9.90
CA LEU A 141 13.26 -6.54 8.63
C LEU A 141 12.60 -5.31 8.01
N ILE A 142 11.83 -4.55 8.79
CA ILE A 142 11.18 -3.32 8.33
C ILE A 142 12.21 -2.30 7.82
N LYS A 143 13.32 -2.12 8.52
CA LYS A 143 14.41 -1.24 8.07
C LYS A 143 14.99 -1.69 6.72
N ASN A 144 15.30 -2.97 6.59
CA ASN A 144 15.85 -3.55 5.37
C ASN A 144 14.87 -3.41 4.19
N TRP A 145 13.60 -3.65 4.42
CA TRP A 145 12.55 -3.50 3.39
C TRP A 145 12.35 -2.05 2.97
N THR A 146 12.34 -1.13 3.93
CA THR A 146 12.25 0.31 3.64
C THR A 146 13.41 0.77 2.77
N ALA A 147 14.64 0.34 3.09
CA ALA A 147 15.82 0.67 2.31
C ALA A 147 15.72 0.09 0.89
N LYS A 148 15.34 -1.18 0.75
CA LYS A 148 15.17 -1.85 -0.55
C LYS A 148 14.12 -1.17 -1.42
N LEU A 149 12.96 -0.83 -0.87
CA LEU A 149 11.89 -0.17 -1.61
C LEU A 149 12.28 1.24 -2.03
N ARG A 150 12.94 2.01 -1.17
CA ARG A 150 13.43 3.35 -1.52
C ARG A 150 14.45 3.31 -2.65
N THR A 151 15.31 2.32 -2.68
CA THR A 151 16.32 2.16 -3.75
C THR A 151 15.65 1.84 -5.09
N GLY A 152 14.57 1.04 -5.09
CA GLY A 152 13.83 0.70 -6.30
C GLY A 152 12.79 1.74 -6.74
N TRP A 153 12.46 2.71 -5.90
CA TRP A 153 11.45 3.72 -6.21
C TRP A 153 11.98 4.80 -7.18
N PRO A 154 11.24 5.23 -8.19
CA PRO A 154 9.85 4.88 -8.54
C PRO A 154 9.71 3.68 -9.50
N ALA A 155 10.78 2.99 -9.84
CA ALA A 155 10.75 1.90 -10.81
C ALA A 155 10.04 0.63 -10.29
N CYS A 156 9.89 0.46 -8.96
CA CYS A 156 9.17 -0.66 -8.40
C CYS A 156 7.66 -0.40 -8.44
N VAL A 157 6.93 -1.23 -9.16
CA VAL A 157 5.47 -1.28 -9.07
C VAL A 157 5.10 -2.37 -8.07
N LEU A 158 4.68 -1.95 -6.88
CA LEU A 158 4.23 -2.88 -5.84
C LEU A 158 2.84 -3.41 -6.25
N PHE A 159 2.68 -4.72 -6.24
CA PHE A 159 1.42 -5.40 -6.59
C PHE A 159 1.01 -5.29 -8.07
N ALA A 160 1.91 -4.94 -9.00
CA ALA A 160 1.63 -5.14 -10.41
C ALA A 160 1.47 -6.64 -10.68
N ASN A 161 0.34 -7.02 -11.23
CA ASN A 161 0.19 -8.34 -11.84
C ASN A 161 0.79 -8.24 -13.25
N ASP A 162 1.74 -9.12 -13.54
CA ASP A 162 2.23 -9.34 -14.91
C ASP A 162 1.18 -10.10 -15.69
#